data_91664b47e22108dd2a93a02dc50ba5ee
#
_entry.id   91664b47e22108dd2a93a02dc50ba5ee
#
_cell.length_a   1.000
_cell.length_b   1.000
_cell.length_c   1.000
_cell.angle_alpha   90.00
_cell.angle_beta   90.00
_cell.angle_gamma   90.00
#
_symmetry.space_group_name_H-M   'P 1'
#
loop_
_entity.id
_entity.type
_entity.pdbx_description
1 polymer ?
#
loop_
_entity_poly.entity_id
_entity_poly.type
_entity_poly.pdbx_seq_one_letter_code
_entity_poly.pdbx_strand_id
1 'polypeptide(L)'
;NAKELSEKIFVSPPTMNRFIKKLGFNGYFDFQRTFIQEQSMVEETKYRRITKDSYINDIIDTLPLIYQHVFKETQKLTKTDAFIRTINYMLQSKQIDFYANDNNYSEIQTIALKLNSIGIRAQVFNTINSVYLDHINPQETIAFVVSHSGSNKTMIDAAYALRKKRI
;
A
#
# COMPACT_ATOMS: atom_id res chain seq x y z
N ASN A 1 -8.25 17.58 14.67
CA ASN A 1 -7.71 18.22 13.46
C ASN A 1 -6.55 19.17 13.80
N ALA A 2 -5.89 19.80 12.81
CA ALA A 2 -4.75 20.68 13.01
C ALA A 2 -5.06 21.88 13.93
N LYS A 3 -6.28 22.43 13.83
CA LYS A 3 -6.75 23.56 14.65
C LYS A 3 -6.90 23.14 16.10
N GLU A 4 -7.57 22.04 16.38
CA GLU A 4 -7.74 21.51 17.75
C GLU A 4 -6.40 21.18 18.41
N LEU A 5 -5.45 20.61 17.66
CA LEU A 5 -4.13 20.34 18.20
C LEU A 5 -3.37 21.63 18.51
N SER A 6 -3.41 22.62 17.60
CA SER A 6 -2.76 23.90 17.83
C SER A 6 -3.32 24.67 19.05
N GLU A 7 -4.65 24.59 19.27
CA GLU A 7 -5.31 25.16 20.45
C GLU A 7 -4.84 24.45 21.74
N LYS A 8 -4.74 23.11 21.73
CA LYS A 8 -4.30 22.33 22.91
C LYS A 8 -2.85 22.61 23.33
N ILE A 9 -1.98 22.95 22.39
CA ILE A 9 -0.56 23.24 22.67
C ILE A 9 -0.24 24.75 22.63
N PHE A 10 -1.27 25.59 22.62
CA PHE A 10 -1.15 27.05 22.67
C PHE A 10 -0.28 27.67 21.58
N VAL A 11 -0.36 27.16 20.34
CA VAL A 11 0.31 27.73 19.18
C VAL A 11 -0.71 28.10 18.09
N SER A 12 -0.34 29.01 17.19
CA SER A 12 -1.19 29.34 16.07
C SER A 12 -1.18 28.24 15.00
N PRO A 13 -2.29 28.00 14.26
CA PRO A 13 -2.33 27.04 13.16
C PRO A 13 -1.24 27.25 12.10
N PRO A 14 -0.87 28.49 11.70
CA PRO A 14 0.26 28.71 10.81
C PRO A 14 1.60 28.26 11.39
N THR A 15 1.81 28.43 12.71
CA THR A 15 3.02 27.97 13.38
C THR A 15 3.12 26.46 13.39
N MET A 16 2.00 25.76 13.65
CA MET A 16 1.91 24.32 13.57
C MET A 16 2.25 23.82 12.16
N ASN A 17 1.67 24.41 11.12
CA ASN A 17 1.95 24.01 9.75
C ASN A 17 3.43 24.24 9.34
N ARG A 18 4.05 25.35 9.79
CA ARG A 18 5.50 25.57 9.58
C ARG A 18 6.35 24.51 10.27
N PHE A 19 6.00 24.17 11.49
CA PHE A 19 6.69 23.12 12.26
C PHE A 19 6.61 21.76 11.53
N ILE A 20 5.41 21.36 11.10
CA ILE A 20 5.17 20.09 10.39
C ILE A 20 5.98 20.04 9.09
N LYS A 21 6.02 21.13 8.32
CA LYS A 21 6.85 21.23 7.11
C LYS A 21 8.35 21.16 7.42
N LYS A 22 8.78 21.76 8.52
CA LYS A 22 10.19 21.69 8.97
C LYS A 22 10.61 20.28 9.39
N LEU A 23 9.65 19.45 9.84
CA LEU A 23 9.85 18.02 10.10
C LEU A 23 9.86 17.17 8.84
N GLY A 24 9.63 17.75 7.65
CA GLY A 24 9.68 17.05 6.37
C GLY A 24 8.33 16.49 5.90
N PHE A 25 7.23 16.78 6.60
CA PHE A 25 5.89 16.34 6.18
C PHE A 25 5.23 17.34 5.23
N ASN A 26 4.41 16.85 4.30
CA ASN A 26 3.69 17.69 3.33
C ASN A 26 2.54 18.49 3.96
N GLY A 27 2.06 18.07 5.14
CA GLY A 27 0.99 18.75 5.88
C GLY A 27 0.55 17.98 7.10
N TYR A 28 -0.45 18.53 7.82
CA TYR A 28 -0.94 17.96 9.08
C TYR A 28 -1.47 16.54 8.94
N PHE A 29 -2.17 16.22 7.86
CA PHE A 29 -2.72 14.88 7.63
C PHE A 29 -1.62 13.83 7.45
N ASP A 30 -0.57 14.17 6.71
CA ASP A 30 0.60 13.32 6.49
C ASP A 30 1.35 13.10 7.82
N PHE A 31 1.61 14.17 8.56
CA PHE A 31 2.18 14.12 9.91
C PHE A 31 1.34 13.26 10.85
N GLN A 32 0.02 13.50 10.92
CA GLN A 32 -0.88 12.77 11.80
C GLN A 32 -0.90 11.28 11.49
N ARG A 33 -0.97 10.92 10.22
CA ARG A 33 -0.97 9.52 9.78
C ARG A 33 0.31 8.81 10.20
N THR A 34 1.46 9.42 9.93
CA THR A 34 2.77 8.85 10.29
C THR A 34 2.93 8.76 11.80
N PHE A 35 2.54 9.81 12.52
CA PHE A 35 2.62 9.84 13.98
C PHE A 35 1.72 8.79 14.65
N ILE A 36 0.48 8.61 14.16
CA ILE A 36 -0.42 7.57 14.67
C ILE A 36 0.12 6.18 14.33
N GLN A 37 0.69 5.99 13.13
CA GLN A 37 1.34 4.73 12.76
C GLN A 37 2.54 4.43 13.67
N GLU A 38 3.36 5.41 13.97
CA GLU A 38 4.50 5.24 14.89
C GLU A 38 4.02 4.98 16.32
N GLN A 39 2.99 5.67 16.80
CA GLN A 39 2.45 5.43 18.15
C GLN A 39 1.75 4.07 18.27
N SER A 40 0.96 3.66 17.29
CA SER A 40 0.34 2.32 17.33
C SER A 40 1.38 1.21 17.28
N MET A 41 2.50 1.43 16.61
CA MET A 41 3.66 0.53 16.69
C MET A 41 4.32 0.51 18.08
N VAL A 42 4.28 1.62 18.82
CA VAL A 42 4.92 1.74 20.14
C VAL A 42 4.01 1.20 21.27
N GLU A 43 2.69 1.37 21.20
CA GLU A 43 1.77 0.94 22.26
C GLU A 43 1.45 -0.57 22.24
N GLU A 44 1.44 -1.21 21.06
CA GLU A 44 1.20 -2.67 20.95
C GLU A 44 2.48 -3.51 20.95
N THR A 45 3.62 -2.91 20.71
CA THR A 45 4.88 -3.66 20.66
C THR A 45 5.71 -3.43 21.89
N LYS A 46 5.66 -4.36 22.83
CA LYS A 46 6.77 -4.68 23.74
C LYS A 46 8.02 -5.12 22.95
N TYR A 47 8.16 -4.72 21.68
CA TYR A 47 9.27 -5.13 20.85
C TYR A 47 10.43 -4.19 21.08
N ARG A 48 11.53 -4.72 21.52
CA ARG A 48 12.80 -4.01 21.49
C ARG A 48 13.03 -3.51 20.06
N ARG A 49 13.09 -2.20 19.87
CA ARG A 49 13.40 -1.62 18.56
C ARG A 49 14.76 -2.15 18.11
N ILE A 50 14.80 -2.81 16.95
CA ILE A 50 16.06 -3.21 16.33
C ILE A 50 16.82 -1.96 15.94
N THR A 51 18.04 -1.81 16.44
CA THR A 51 18.95 -0.73 16.15
C THR A 51 20.27 -1.28 15.64
N LYS A 52 21.16 -0.41 15.16
CA LYS A 52 22.52 -0.82 14.75
C LYS A 52 23.34 -1.51 15.86
N ASP A 53 22.98 -1.27 17.11
CA ASP A 53 23.67 -1.82 18.29
C ASP A 53 22.95 -3.06 18.86
N SER A 54 21.91 -3.57 18.20
CA SER A 54 21.18 -4.77 18.62
C SER A 54 22.02 -6.03 18.42
N TYR A 55 22.01 -6.92 19.41
CA TYR A 55 22.62 -8.23 19.27
C TYR A 55 21.83 -9.12 18.31
N ILE A 56 22.52 -10.06 17.67
CA ILE A 56 21.91 -10.96 16.69
C ILE A 56 20.71 -11.75 17.27
N ASN A 57 20.79 -12.17 18.52
CA ASN A 57 19.70 -12.86 19.20
C ASN A 57 18.47 -11.96 19.38
N ASP A 58 18.66 -10.68 19.73
CA ASP A 58 17.56 -9.71 19.81
C ASP A 58 16.86 -9.56 18.46
N ILE A 59 17.61 -9.60 17.36
CA ILE A 59 17.07 -9.51 16.00
C ILE A 59 16.25 -10.76 15.68
N ILE A 60 16.83 -11.95 15.92
CA ILE A 60 16.17 -13.24 15.67
C ILE A 60 14.86 -13.35 16.44
N ASP A 61 14.85 -12.94 17.72
CA ASP A 61 13.67 -13.01 18.58
C ASP A 61 12.61 -11.95 18.21
N THR A 62 13.04 -10.78 17.69
CA THR A 62 12.13 -9.67 17.38
C THR A 62 11.45 -9.82 16.02
N LEU A 63 12.13 -10.36 15.00
CA LEU A 63 11.58 -10.49 13.65
C LEU A 63 10.24 -11.23 13.59
N PRO A 64 10.06 -12.43 14.20
CA PRO A 64 8.77 -13.13 14.19
C PRO A 64 7.63 -12.30 14.78
N LEU A 65 7.93 -11.51 15.80
CA LEU A 65 6.98 -10.67 16.49
C LEU A 65 6.52 -9.51 15.59
N ILE A 66 7.44 -8.88 14.85
CA ILE A 66 7.13 -7.84 13.87
C ILE A 66 6.20 -8.41 12.80
N TYR A 67 6.50 -9.57 12.22
CA TYR A 67 5.66 -10.21 11.23
C TYR A 67 4.26 -10.54 11.79
N GLN A 68 4.19 -11.08 13.00
CA GLN A 68 2.91 -11.37 13.65
C GLN A 68 2.07 -10.11 13.83
N HIS A 69 2.68 -9.00 14.23
CA HIS A 69 2.00 -7.72 14.34
C HIS A 69 1.48 -7.24 12.98
N VAL A 70 2.32 -7.23 11.95
CA VAL A 70 1.92 -6.84 10.59
C VAL A 70 0.74 -7.67 10.09
N PHE A 71 0.74 -8.98 10.30
CA PHE A 71 -0.38 -9.84 9.92
C PHE A 71 -1.67 -9.48 10.67
N LYS A 72 -1.61 -9.23 11.97
CA LYS A 72 -2.76 -8.82 12.77
C LYS A 72 -3.35 -7.48 12.29
N GLU A 73 -2.50 -6.50 12.01
CA GLU A 73 -2.95 -5.20 11.50
C GLU A 73 -3.55 -5.31 10.09
N THR A 74 -2.92 -6.09 9.20
CA THR A 74 -3.47 -6.37 7.88
C THR A 74 -4.85 -7.05 7.97
N GLN A 75 -5.01 -8.00 8.89
CA GLN A 75 -6.30 -8.67 9.12
C GLN A 75 -7.39 -7.67 9.54
N LYS A 76 -7.10 -6.73 10.44
CA LYS A 76 -8.04 -5.69 10.86
C LYS A 76 -8.50 -4.79 9.69
N LEU A 77 -7.61 -4.53 8.74
CA LEU A 77 -7.90 -3.71 7.56
C LEU A 77 -8.65 -4.47 6.47
N THR A 78 -8.58 -5.79 6.48
CA THR A 78 -9.18 -6.64 5.45
C THR A 78 -10.69 -6.72 5.63
N LYS A 79 -11.43 -6.18 4.66
CA LYS A 79 -12.90 -6.27 4.62
C LYS A 79 -13.31 -7.54 3.88
N THR A 80 -13.92 -8.49 4.59
CA THR A 80 -14.32 -9.80 4.06
C THR A 80 -15.12 -9.69 2.77
N ASP A 81 -16.13 -8.81 2.71
CA ASP A 81 -16.96 -8.65 1.50
C ASP A 81 -16.18 -8.12 0.30
N ALA A 82 -15.23 -7.21 0.52
CA ALA A 82 -14.36 -6.73 -0.56
C ALA A 82 -13.45 -7.84 -1.06
N PHE A 83 -12.90 -8.64 -0.15
CA PHE A 83 -12.04 -9.77 -0.47
C PHE A 83 -12.78 -10.83 -1.29
N ILE A 84 -13.99 -11.23 -0.86
CA ILE A 84 -14.83 -12.19 -1.59
C ILE A 84 -15.19 -11.67 -2.99
N ARG A 85 -15.60 -10.39 -3.10
CA ARG A 85 -15.88 -9.79 -4.42
C ARG A 85 -14.66 -9.82 -5.33
N THR A 86 -13.48 -9.50 -4.80
CA THR A 86 -12.23 -9.52 -5.57
C THR A 86 -11.93 -10.92 -6.10
N ILE A 87 -12.04 -11.95 -5.25
CA ILE A 87 -11.85 -13.34 -5.67
C ILE A 87 -12.86 -13.72 -6.77
N ASN A 88 -14.12 -13.35 -6.62
CA ASN A 88 -15.14 -13.66 -7.62
C ASN A 88 -14.84 -13.01 -8.98
N TYR A 89 -14.38 -11.76 -8.99
CA TYR A 89 -13.93 -11.10 -10.22
C TYR A 89 -12.71 -11.80 -10.83
N MET A 90 -11.74 -12.20 -10.03
CA MET A 90 -10.58 -12.95 -10.52
C MET A 90 -10.98 -14.30 -11.15
N LEU A 91 -11.91 -15.02 -10.54
CA LEU A 91 -12.40 -16.32 -11.05
C LEU A 91 -13.24 -16.20 -12.34
N GLN A 92 -13.91 -15.06 -12.54
CA GLN A 92 -14.70 -14.78 -13.73
C GLN A 92 -13.86 -14.22 -14.88
N SER A 93 -12.70 -13.65 -14.59
CA SER A 93 -11.83 -13.07 -15.59
C SER A 93 -11.01 -14.14 -16.32
N LYS A 94 -10.68 -13.89 -17.59
CA LYS A 94 -9.75 -14.72 -18.35
C LYS A 94 -8.30 -14.25 -18.22
N GLN A 95 -8.10 -13.02 -17.72
CA GLN A 95 -6.80 -12.42 -17.58
C GLN A 95 -6.76 -11.46 -16.39
N ILE A 96 -5.64 -11.46 -15.70
CA ILE A 96 -5.35 -10.58 -14.58
C ILE A 96 -4.14 -9.73 -14.95
N ASP A 97 -4.32 -8.40 -14.95
CA ASP A 97 -3.26 -7.45 -15.22
C ASP A 97 -2.87 -6.72 -13.92
N PHE A 98 -1.61 -6.79 -13.58
CA PHE A 98 -1.06 -6.03 -12.46
C PHE A 98 -0.28 -4.84 -12.97
N TYR A 99 -0.51 -3.68 -12.37
CA TYR A 99 0.27 -2.46 -12.59
C TYR A 99 1.02 -2.13 -11.30
N ALA A 100 2.33 -2.22 -11.35
CA ALA A 100 3.19 -1.98 -10.20
C ALA A 100 4.54 -1.41 -10.66
N ASN A 101 5.20 -0.64 -9.82
CA ASN A 101 6.53 -0.12 -10.08
C ASN A 101 7.46 -0.26 -8.89
N ASP A 102 8.73 0.04 -9.09
CA ASP A 102 9.78 -0.04 -8.10
C ASP A 102 9.82 -1.43 -7.43
N ASN A 103 9.97 -1.49 -6.13
CA ASN A 103 10.04 -2.75 -5.39
C ASN A 103 8.77 -3.60 -5.52
N ASN A 104 7.60 -2.94 -5.62
CA ASN A 104 6.34 -3.67 -5.79
C ASN A 104 6.29 -4.48 -7.09
N TYR A 105 6.98 -4.04 -8.15
CA TYR A 105 7.02 -4.74 -9.42
C TYR A 105 7.57 -6.17 -9.28
N SER A 106 8.69 -6.33 -8.61
CA SER A 106 9.32 -7.64 -8.39
C SER A 106 8.47 -8.58 -7.53
N GLU A 107 7.82 -8.04 -6.50
CA GLU A 107 6.93 -8.81 -5.63
C GLU A 107 5.70 -9.30 -6.40
N ILE A 108 5.08 -8.41 -7.18
CA ILE A 108 3.90 -8.73 -7.99
C ILE A 108 4.26 -9.68 -9.14
N GLN A 109 5.45 -9.60 -9.72
CA GLN A 109 5.93 -10.60 -10.68
C GLN A 109 5.92 -12.02 -10.10
N THR A 110 6.35 -12.17 -8.85
CA THR A 110 6.31 -13.46 -8.16
C THR A 110 4.87 -13.97 -8.00
N ILE A 111 3.92 -13.08 -7.71
CA ILE A 111 2.49 -13.43 -7.63
C ILE A 111 1.97 -13.85 -9.01
N ALA A 112 2.26 -13.10 -10.07
CA ALA A 112 1.84 -13.41 -11.43
C ALA A 112 2.40 -14.76 -11.89
N LEU A 113 3.64 -15.08 -11.60
CA LEU A 113 4.23 -16.39 -11.89
C LEU A 113 3.50 -17.53 -11.18
N LYS A 114 3.14 -17.36 -9.91
CA LYS A 114 2.35 -18.35 -9.17
C LYS A 114 0.96 -18.56 -9.75
N LEU A 115 0.28 -17.47 -10.15
CA LEU A 115 -1.01 -17.54 -10.81
C LEU A 115 -0.91 -18.28 -12.16
N ASN A 116 0.08 -17.94 -12.97
CA ASN A 116 0.34 -18.64 -14.24
C ASN A 116 0.63 -20.13 -14.04
N SER A 117 1.34 -20.52 -12.98
CA SER A 117 1.66 -21.93 -12.70
C SER A 117 0.43 -22.79 -12.39
N ILE A 118 -0.68 -22.19 -11.98
CA ILE A 118 -1.96 -22.84 -11.75
C ILE A 118 -2.98 -22.59 -12.88
N GLY A 119 -2.53 -22.10 -14.03
CA GLY A 119 -3.35 -21.89 -15.23
C GLY A 119 -4.14 -20.57 -15.28
N ILE A 120 -3.93 -19.66 -14.33
CA ILE A 120 -4.54 -18.32 -14.36
C ILE A 120 -3.60 -17.37 -15.09
N ARG A 121 -4.05 -16.83 -16.22
CA ARG A 121 -3.26 -15.88 -17.00
C ARG A 121 -3.05 -14.57 -16.26
N ALA A 122 -1.81 -14.25 -15.90
CA ALA A 122 -1.45 -13.04 -15.18
C ALA A 122 -0.23 -12.37 -15.81
N GLN A 123 -0.29 -11.04 -15.91
CA GLN A 123 0.78 -10.20 -16.48
C GLN A 123 1.07 -9.03 -15.54
N VAL A 124 2.30 -8.51 -15.60
CA VAL A 124 2.71 -7.35 -14.79
C VAL A 124 3.28 -6.26 -15.68
N PHE A 125 2.80 -5.05 -15.48
CA PHE A 125 3.20 -3.84 -16.20
C PHE A 125 3.74 -2.79 -15.22
N ASN A 126 4.79 -2.10 -15.60
CA ASN A 126 5.34 -0.99 -14.82
C ASN A 126 4.81 0.38 -15.29
N THR A 127 4.11 0.41 -16.41
CA THR A 127 3.49 1.61 -16.98
C THR A 127 2.30 1.22 -17.85
N ILE A 128 1.50 2.22 -18.22
CA ILE A 128 0.38 2.04 -19.16
C ILE A 128 0.92 1.96 -20.59
N ASN A 129 0.39 1.01 -21.33
CA ASN A 129 0.50 0.92 -22.77
C ASN A 129 -0.89 1.13 -23.40
N SER A 130 -1.10 2.28 -24.06
CA SER A 130 -2.39 2.65 -24.65
C SER A 130 -2.81 1.68 -25.75
N VAL A 131 -1.87 1.23 -26.57
CA VAL A 131 -2.15 0.28 -27.67
C VAL A 131 -2.64 -1.05 -27.08
N TYR A 132 -2.00 -1.52 -26.01
CA TYR A 132 -2.44 -2.73 -25.30
C TYR A 132 -3.85 -2.56 -24.74
N LEU A 133 -4.14 -1.43 -24.08
CA LEU A 133 -5.47 -1.14 -23.51
C LEU A 133 -6.58 -1.03 -24.57
N ASP A 134 -6.23 -0.67 -25.81
CA ASP A 134 -7.20 -0.59 -26.90
C ASP A 134 -7.59 -1.97 -27.46
N HIS A 135 -6.81 -3.01 -27.18
CA HIS A 135 -7.00 -4.37 -27.72
C HIS A 135 -7.47 -5.39 -26.67
N ILE A 136 -7.38 -5.09 -25.37
CA ILE A 136 -7.86 -6.01 -24.34
C ILE A 136 -9.39 -5.96 -24.23
N ASN A 137 -9.98 -7.10 -23.85
CA ASN A 137 -11.42 -7.16 -23.56
C ASN A 137 -11.69 -6.75 -22.12
N PRO A 138 -12.36 -5.60 -21.87
CA PRO A 138 -12.63 -5.13 -20.51
C PRO A 138 -13.53 -6.08 -19.68
N GLN A 139 -14.35 -6.88 -20.33
CA GLN A 139 -15.25 -7.81 -19.63
C GLN A 139 -14.54 -9.12 -19.21
N GLU A 140 -13.38 -9.39 -19.76
CA GLU A 140 -12.59 -10.59 -19.49
C GLU A 140 -11.31 -10.31 -18.71
N THR A 141 -11.04 -9.04 -18.43
CA THR A 141 -9.80 -8.60 -17.77
C THR A 141 -10.12 -7.89 -16.45
N ILE A 142 -9.44 -8.31 -15.39
CA ILE A 142 -9.38 -7.56 -14.13
C ILE A 142 -8.00 -6.94 -13.97
N ALA A 143 -7.93 -5.71 -13.49
CA ALA A 143 -6.67 -5.03 -13.25
C ALA A 143 -6.49 -4.65 -11.78
N PHE A 144 -5.27 -4.83 -11.29
CA PHE A 144 -4.83 -4.40 -9.97
C PHE A 144 -3.75 -3.34 -10.12
N VAL A 145 -3.96 -2.18 -9.51
CA VAL A 145 -2.93 -1.14 -9.42
C VAL A 145 -2.35 -1.14 -8.02
N VAL A 146 -1.06 -1.44 -7.92
CA VAL A 146 -0.36 -1.60 -6.64
C VAL A 146 0.57 -0.42 -6.42
N SER A 147 0.36 0.32 -5.35
CA SER A 147 1.18 1.45 -4.95
C SER A 147 1.31 1.51 -3.44
N HIS A 148 2.54 1.56 -2.93
CA HIS A 148 2.80 1.63 -1.49
C HIS A 148 2.28 2.94 -0.88
N SER A 149 2.62 4.07 -1.48
CA SER A 149 2.22 5.40 -0.98
C SER A 149 0.87 5.91 -1.50
N GLY A 150 0.36 5.31 -2.59
CA GLY A 150 -0.80 5.82 -3.31
C GLY A 150 -0.57 7.16 -4.04
N SER A 151 0.65 7.69 -4.04
CA SER A 151 1.01 8.99 -4.63
C SER A 151 1.87 8.88 -5.90
N ASN A 152 2.26 7.68 -6.31
CA ASN A 152 3.06 7.48 -7.50
C ASN A 152 2.25 7.86 -8.75
N LYS A 153 2.74 8.87 -9.49
CA LYS A 153 2.04 9.42 -10.65
C LYS A 153 1.75 8.37 -11.72
N THR A 154 2.72 7.51 -12.03
CA THR A 154 2.55 6.45 -13.05
C THR A 154 1.42 5.51 -12.68
N MET A 155 1.30 5.13 -11.41
CA MET A 155 0.23 4.25 -10.93
C MET A 155 -1.12 4.96 -10.86
N ILE A 156 -1.13 6.24 -10.55
CA ILE A 156 -2.34 7.06 -10.61
C ILE A 156 -2.84 7.18 -12.06
N ASP A 157 -1.95 7.48 -13.00
CA ASP A 157 -2.27 7.58 -14.42
C ASP A 157 -2.78 6.22 -14.96
N ALA A 158 -2.18 5.11 -14.51
CA ALA A 158 -2.65 3.76 -14.81
C ALA A 158 -4.08 3.52 -14.32
N ALA A 159 -4.38 3.85 -13.08
CA ALA A 159 -5.71 3.70 -12.51
C ALA A 159 -6.77 4.52 -13.28
N TYR A 160 -6.44 5.75 -13.67
CA TYR A 160 -7.35 6.58 -14.47
C TYR A 160 -7.58 6.01 -15.88
N ALA A 161 -6.53 5.52 -16.55
CA ALA A 161 -6.64 4.94 -17.89
C ALA A 161 -7.50 3.65 -17.87
N LEU A 162 -7.25 2.76 -16.91
CA LEU A 162 -8.03 1.53 -16.72
C LEU A 162 -9.52 1.84 -16.44
N ARG A 163 -9.79 2.75 -15.51
CA ARG A 163 -11.15 3.18 -15.20
C ARG A 163 -11.87 3.75 -16.41
N LYS A 164 -11.19 4.55 -17.26
CA LYS A 164 -11.76 5.09 -18.50
C LYS A 164 -12.15 3.98 -19.48
N LYS A 165 -11.41 2.86 -19.47
CA LYS A 165 -11.68 1.66 -20.28
C LYS A 165 -12.66 0.70 -19.62
N ARG A 166 -13.13 0.97 -18.39
CA ARG A 166 -14.04 0.11 -17.60
C ARG A 166 -13.44 -1.26 -17.26
N ILE A 167 -12.14 -1.26 -17.08
CA ILE A 167 -11.39 -2.41 -16.56
C ILE A 167 -11.26 -2.26 -15.05
#